data_ace40aedec19d16db532ed34dd5d716a
#
_entry.id   ace40aedec19d16db532ed34dd5d716a
#
_cell.length_a   1.000
_cell.length_b   1.000
_cell.length_c   1.000
_cell.angle_alpha   90.00
_cell.angle_beta   90.00
_cell.angle_gamma   90.00
#
_symmetry.space_group_name_H-M   'P 1'
#
loop_
_entity.id
_entity.type
_entity.pdbx_description
1 polymer ?
#
loop_
_entity_poly.entity_id
_entity_poly.type
_entity_poly.pdbx_seq_one_letter_code
_entity_poly.pdbx_strand_id
1 'polypeptide(L)'
;IFRPPSEAYSLIVQSTIGCSHNRCAFCTMYKEKQFRIRSTEDVIADLESARGFASSIKRIFFADGDAFIRKSEEQLKISAAVKRIFPECERVSMYASPKSVLIKTDDELKALHGAGTELLYMGLESGDENVLRRINKGATAEEIILAGQRAKRAGFVVSLTAILGLAGDEGSAAHAKATAEAVSRMKPDYFGLLSLMLEPGCPMYDEYRAGRLKPVGPATALEECRIMLENMDSEGTVFRANHASNYINLKGTLNTDTPRMLREIDRALSGRAPIKDEAWRRL
;
A
#
# COMPACT_ATOMS: atom_id res chain seq x y z
N ILE A 1 9.60 12.77 0.75
CA ILE A 1 8.20 12.40 0.98
C ILE A 1 7.82 11.37 -0.08
N PHE A 2 7.28 10.25 0.35
CA PHE A 2 6.80 9.19 -0.54
C PHE A 2 5.28 9.26 -0.64
N ARG A 3 4.75 8.96 -1.83
CA ARG A 3 3.32 8.92 -2.10
C ARG A 3 2.99 7.84 -3.13
N PRO A 4 1.77 7.28 -3.12
CA PRO A 4 1.32 6.41 -4.20
C PRO A 4 1.26 7.18 -5.53
N PRO A 5 1.52 6.53 -6.69
CA PRO A 5 1.41 7.18 -8.01
C PRO A 5 0.03 7.83 -8.27
N SER A 6 -1.03 7.26 -7.71
CA SER A 6 -2.40 7.80 -7.79
C SER A 6 -2.58 9.15 -7.08
N GLU A 7 -1.64 9.53 -6.21
CA GLU A 7 -1.62 10.80 -5.50
C GLU A 7 -0.66 11.84 -6.12
N ALA A 8 -0.21 11.63 -7.37
CA ALA A 8 0.72 12.52 -8.06
C ALA A 8 0.21 13.97 -8.16
N TYR A 9 -1.11 14.16 -8.23
CA TYR A 9 -1.78 15.46 -8.35
C TYR A 9 -2.46 15.93 -7.06
N SER A 10 -2.23 15.26 -5.93
CA SER A 10 -2.76 15.65 -4.64
C SER A 10 -1.85 16.67 -3.97
N LEU A 11 -2.43 17.60 -3.20
CA LEU A 11 -1.66 18.37 -2.24
C LEU A 11 -1.10 17.42 -1.20
N ILE A 12 0.22 17.41 -1.03
CA ILE A 12 0.90 16.54 -0.06
C ILE A 12 1.17 17.35 1.21
N VAL A 13 0.61 16.91 2.33
CA VAL A 13 0.83 17.53 3.65
C VAL A 13 1.34 16.47 4.60
N GLN A 14 2.50 16.71 5.23
CA GLN A 14 3.00 15.80 6.25
C GLN A 14 2.21 15.95 7.55
N SER A 15 1.45 14.93 7.90
CA SER A 15 0.74 14.82 9.18
C SER A 15 1.61 14.11 10.23
N THR A 16 2.48 13.22 9.78
CA THR A 16 3.51 12.54 10.57
C THR A 16 4.86 12.66 9.87
N ILE A 17 5.94 12.44 10.58
CA ILE A 17 7.28 12.31 10.02
C ILE A 17 7.70 10.84 10.20
N GLY A 18 8.10 10.18 9.11
CA GLY A 18 8.52 8.79 9.12
C GLY A 18 7.34 7.81 9.19
N CYS A 19 7.62 6.59 9.61
CA CYS A 19 6.62 5.51 9.75
C CYS A 19 6.59 5.02 11.20
N SER A 20 5.40 4.80 11.77
CA SER A 20 5.21 4.39 13.16
C SER A 20 5.85 3.04 13.48
N HIS A 21 5.92 2.13 12.50
CA HIS A 21 6.58 0.84 12.63
C HIS A 21 8.06 0.90 12.24
N ASN A 22 8.37 1.39 11.05
CA ASN A 22 9.72 1.62 10.47
C ASN A 22 10.73 0.46 10.59
N ARG A 23 10.25 -0.80 10.73
CA ARG A 23 11.09 -1.99 10.96
C ARG A 23 11.02 -3.03 9.85
N CYS A 24 10.18 -2.81 8.82
CA CYS A 24 10.09 -3.76 7.71
C CYS A 24 11.46 -3.97 7.07
N ALA A 25 11.85 -5.26 6.90
CA ALA A 25 13.18 -5.62 6.46
C ALA A 25 13.51 -5.25 5.01
N PHE A 26 12.49 -5.03 4.18
CA PHE A 26 12.63 -4.65 2.77
C PHE A 26 12.54 -3.14 2.52
N CYS A 27 12.03 -2.37 3.49
CA CYS A 27 11.67 -0.96 3.29
C CYS A 27 12.82 -0.02 3.65
N THR A 28 13.11 0.93 2.75
CA THR A 28 14.13 1.98 2.94
C THR A 28 13.54 3.37 3.17
N MET A 29 12.23 3.56 2.87
CA MET A 29 11.58 4.86 2.71
C MET A 29 11.76 5.83 3.89
N TYR A 30 11.80 5.31 5.12
CA TYR A 30 11.81 6.16 6.32
C TYR A 30 12.90 5.79 7.33
N LYS A 31 13.91 4.98 6.93
CA LYS A 31 14.97 4.51 7.86
C LYS A 31 15.75 5.64 8.53
N GLU A 32 15.99 6.73 7.82
CA GLU A 32 16.71 7.90 8.34
C GLU A 32 15.83 8.85 9.17
N LYS A 33 14.52 8.58 9.28
CA LYS A 33 13.58 9.44 10.00
C LYS A 33 13.21 8.86 11.35
N GLN A 34 13.36 9.65 12.41
CA GLN A 34 12.74 9.37 13.68
C GLN A 34 11.22 9.64 13.58
N PHE A 35 10.42 8.63 13.91
CA PHE A 35 8.97 8.79 13.87
C PHE A 35 8.49 9.83 14.88
N ARG A 36 7.61 10.73 14.42
CA ARG A 36 6.86 11.67 15.26
C ARG A 36 5.55 12.08 14.61
N ILE A 37 4.56 12.37 15.44
CA ILE A 37 3.30 12.99 15.02
C ILE A 37 3.51 14.51 15.10
N ARG A 38 3.18 15.24 14.05
CA ARG A 38 3.26 16.72 14.04
C ARG A 38 2.10 17.30 14.86
N SER A 39 2.26 18.51 15.40
CA SER A 39 1.14 19.19 16.07
C SER A 39 -0.01 19.42 15.10
N THR A 40 -1.22 19.46 15.62
CA THR A 40 -2.43 19.76 14.82
C THR A 40 -2.34 21.15 14.23
N GLU A 41 -1.80 22.10 14.99
CA GLU A 41 -1.59 23.50 14.63
C GLU A 41 -0.65 23.64 13.46
N ASP A 42 0.51 22.93 13.47
CA ASP A 42 1.47 22.95 12.36
C ASP A 42 0.88 22.37 11.06
N VAL A 43 0.09 21.30 11.18
CA VAL A 43 -0.57 20.70 10.00
C VAL A 43 -1.63 21.66 9.42
N ILE A 44 -2.38 22.33 10.28
CA ILE A 44 -3.37 23.34 9.84
C ILE A 44 -2.66 24.54 9.21
N ALA A 45 -1.56 25.01 9.78
CA ALA A 45 -0.78 26.12 9.21
C ALA A 45 -0.24 25.79 7.82
N ASP A 46 0.21 24.53 7.58
CA ASP A 46 0.60 24.08 6.25
C ASP A 46 -0.56 24.12 5.24
N LEU A 47 -1.77 23.70 5.67
CA LEU A 47 -2.97 23.77 4.84
C LEU A 47 -3.34 25.22 4.49
N GLU A 48 -3.29 26.14 5.46
CA GLU A 48 -3.53 27.57 5.25
C GLU A 48 -2.51 28.21 4.32
N SER A 49 -1.24 27.88 4.51
CA SER A 49 -0.15 28.30 3.60
C SER A 49 -0.39 27.80 2.18
N ALA A 50 -0.76 26.53 2.00
CA ALA A 50 -1.00 25.95 0.68
C ALA A 50 -2.17 26.65 -0.04
N ARG A 51 -3.19 27.11 0.68
CA ARG A 51 -4.30 27.90 0.10
C ARG A 51 -3.80 29.19 -0.51
N GLY A 52 -2.75 29.80 0.04
CA GLY A 52 -2.13 31.02 -0.50
C GLY A 52 -1.53 30.84 -1.90
N PHE A 53 -1.15 29.60 -2.27
CA PHE A 53 -0.49 29.30 -3.54
C PHE A 53 -1.40 28.58 -4.55
N ALA A 54 -2.54 28.01 -4.12
CA ALA A 54 -3.39 27.20 -4.96
C ALA A 54 -4.86 27.63 -4.86
N SER A 55 -5.43 28.02 -5.99
CA SER A 55 -6.82 28.47 -6.09
C SER A 55 -7.84 27.31 -5.95
N SER A 56 -7.45 26.08 -6.27
CA SER A 56 -8.30 24.89 -6.18
C SER A 56 -7.49 23.65 -5.83
N ILE A 57 -7.87 22.98 -4.74
CA ILE A 57 -7.29 21.72 -4.27
C ILE A 57 -8.39 20.67 -4.17
N LYS A 58 -8.44 19.76 -5.13
CA LYS A 58 -9.44 18.68 -5.19
C LYS A 58 -9.06 17.45 -4.36
N ARG A 59 -7.77 17.24 -4.09
CA ARG A 59 -7.27 16.05 -3.41
C ARG A 59 -6.15 16.43 -2.45
N ILE A 60 -6.19 15.84 -1.26
CA ILE A 60 -5.14 15.99 -0.24
C ILE A 60 -4.67 14.61 0.18
N PHE A 61 -3.36 14.43 0.21
CA PHE A 61 -2.73 13.23 0.73
C PHE A 61 -1.92 13.56 1.98
N PHE A 62 -2.31 13.02 3.13
CA PHE A 62 -1.55 13.16 4.36
C PHE A 62 -0.43 12.12 4.43
N ALA A 63 0.82 12.59 4.43
CA ALA A 63 2.05 11.83 4.56
C ALA A 63 2.57 11.91 6.03
N ASP A 64 3.55 11.15 6.50
CA ASP A 64 4.33 10.10 5.85
C ASP A 64 3.69 8.70 6.03
N GLY A 65 4.50 7.70 6.40
CA GLY A 65 4.22 6.28 6.27
C GLY A 65 3.10 5.69 7.14
N ASP A 66 2.57 6.42 8.12
CA ASP A 66 1.41 6.01 8.92
C ASP A 66 0.69 7.25 9.49
N ALA A 67 0.13 8.05 8.61
CA ALA A 67 -0.57 9.28 9.00
C ALA A 67 -1.85 8.99 9.80
N PHE A 68 -2.48 7.83 9.58
CA PHE A 68 -3.71 7.42 10.26
C PHE A 68 -3.52 7.05 11.75
N ILE A 69 -2.27 6.95 12.24
CA ILE A 69 -1.96 6.62 13.65
C ILE A 69 -2.36 7.73 14.63
N ARG A 70 -2.59 8.95 14.16
CA ARG A 70 -3.01 10.08 15.00
C ARG A 70 -4.27 9.73 15.80
N LYS A 71 -4.41 10.35 16.96
CA LYS A 71 -5.65 10.28 17.74
C LYS A 71 -6.83 10.78 16.91
N SER A 72 -7.96 10.12 17.04
CA SER A 72 -9.16 10.43 16.25
C SER A 72 -9.62 11.89 16.43
N GLU A 73 -9.58 12.40 17.65
CA GLU A 73 -9.92 13.79 17.97
C GLU A 73 -9.05 14.81 17.21
N GLU A 74 -7.73 14.57 17.16
CA GLU A 74 -6.79 15.45 16.43
C GLU A 74 -7.02 15.37 14.92
N GLN A 75 -7.26 14.16 14.39
CA GLN A 75 -7.56 13.96 12.97
C GLN A 75 -8.88 14.65 12.58
N LEU A 76 -9.91 14.61 13.44
CA LEU A 76 -11.18 15.33 13.22
C LEU A 76 -10.98 16.84 13.16
N LYS A 77 -10.12 17.42 14.02
CA LYS A 77 -9.78 18.86 13.96
C LYS A 77 -9.13 19.22 12.62
N ILE A 78 -8.20 18.38 12.14
CA ILE A 78 -7.55 18.59 10.82
C ILE A 78 -8.59 18.45 9.69
N SER A 79 -9.48 17.47 9.75
CA SER A 79 -10.54 17.28 8.74
C SER A 79 -11.50 18.48 8.69
N ALA A 80 -11.85 19.05 9.85
CA ALA A 80 -12.65 20.27 9.91
C ALA A 80 -11.92 21.47 9.28
N ALA A 81 -10.61 21.60 9.53
CA ALA A 81 -9.78 22.62 8.88
C ALA A 81 -9.71 22.42 7.36
N VAL A 82 -9.56 21.19 6.87
CA VAL A 82 -9.61 20.89 5.42
C VAL A 82 -10.93 21.38 4.81
N LYS A 83 -12.07 21.04 5.40
CA LYS A 83 -13.39 21.48 4.91
C LYS A 83 -13.55 23.00 4.89
N ARG A 84 -13.00 23.69 5.89
CA ARG A 84 -13.03 25.16 5.99
C ARG A 84 -12.12 25.81 4.94
N ILE A 85 -10.89 25.29 4.78
CA ILE A 85 -9.86 25.91 3.93
C ILE A 85 -10.06 25.52 2.47
N PHE A 86 -10.46 24.27 2.19
CA PHE A 86 -10.64 23.70 0.87
C PHE A 86 -12.04 23.09 0.70
N PRO A 87 -13.11 23.91 0.68
CA PRO A 87 -14.48 23.40 0.53
C PRO A 87 -14.70 22.62 -0.76
N GLU A 88 -13.83 22.83 -1.76
CA GLU A 88 -13.80 22.09 -3.03
C GLU A 88 -13.07 20.75 -2.97
N CYS A 89 -12.48 20.38 -1.82
CA CYS A 89 -11.74 19.12 -1.67
C CYS A 89 -12.70 17.93 -1.74
N GLU A 90 -12.47 17.07 -2.73
CA GLU A 90 -13.29 15.90 -3.02
C GLU A 90 -12.78 14.63 -2.34
N ARG A 91 -11.47 14.57 -2.02
CA ARG A 91 -10.86 13.37 -1.45
C ARG A 91 -9.69 13.70 -0.54
N VAL A 92 -9.75 13.16 0.67
CA VAL A 92 -8.59 13.09 1.59
C VAL A 92 -8.15 11.62 1.68
N SER A 93 -6.87 11.37 1.52
CA SER A 93 -6.26 10.05 1.55
C SER A 93 -5.00 10.03 2.41
N MET A 94 -4.60 8.86 2.91
CA MET A 94 -3.39 8.70 3.71
C MET A 94 -2.93 7.25 3.82
N TYR A 95 -1.68 7.05 4.23
CA TYR A 95 -1.22 5.74 4.64
C TYR A 95 -1.78 5.37 6.01
N ALA A 96 -2.19 4.10 6.14
CA ALA A 96 -2.66 3.50 7.38
C ALA A 96 -1.98 2.15 7.62
N SER A 97 -1.39 1.95 8.80
CA SER A 97 -0.98 0.63 9.24
C SER A 97 -2.19 -0.16 9.76
N PRO A 98 -2.15 -1.50 9.77
CA PRO A 98 -3.20 -2.29 10.43
C PRO A 98 -3.41 -1.85 11.88
N LYS A 99 -2.33 -1.60 12.62
CA LYS A 99 -2.36 -1.11 13.99
C LYS A 99 -3.13 0.21 14.10
N SER A 100 -2.90 1.17 13.22
CA SER A 100 -3.54 2.49 13.27
C SER A 100 -5.06 2.42 13.07
N VAL A 101 -5.55 1.40 12.38
CA VAL A 101 -6.98 1.11 12.25
C VAL A 101 -7.51 0.37 13.48
N LEU A 102 -6.79 -0.66 13.94
CA LEU A 102 -7.24 -1.56 15.00
C LEU A 102 -7.33 -0.89 16.39
N ILE A 103 -6.51 0.14 16.65
CA ILE A 103 -6.57 0.90 17.92
C ILE A 103 -7.78 1.84 18.04
N LYS A 104 -8.49 2.10 16.94
CA LYS A 104 -9.67 2.96 16.91
C LYS A 104 -10.93 2.13 17.10
N THR A 105 -11.94 2.71 17.74
CA THR A 105 -13.29 2.12 17.81
C THR A 105 -13.99 2.20 16.45
N ASP A 106 -15.05 1.44 16.25
CA ASP A 106 -15.82 1.48 15.01
C ASP A 106 -16.55 2.85 14.86
N ASP A 107 -16.93 3.48 15.96
CA ASP A 107 -17.54 4.81 15.94
C ASP A 107 -16.52 5.89 15.58
N GLU A 108 -15.27 5.81 16.08
CA GLU A 108 -14.19 6.69 15.65
C GLU A 108 -13.91 6.54 14.17
N LEU A 109 -13.85 5.30 13.64
CA LEU A 109 -13.65 5.05 12.22
C LEU A 109 -14.75 5.68 11.38
N LYS A 110 -16.03 5.48 11.76
CA LYS A 110 -17.17 6.11 11.07
C LYS A 110 -17.11 7.63 11.12
N ALA A 111 -16.76 8.20 12.30
CA ALA A 111 -16.62 9.65 12.45
C ALA A 111 -15.52 10.22 11.56
N LEU A 112 -14.38 9.56 11.46
CA LEU A 112 -13.26 9.96 10.60
C LEU A 112 -13.62 9.90 9.12
N HIS A 113 -14.33 8.85 8.68
CA HIS A 113 -14.85 8.77 7.33
C HIS A 113 -15.86 9.89 7.06
N GLY A 114 -16.86 10.06 7.92
CA GLY A 114 -17.87 11.11 7.80
C GLY A 114 -17.30 12.54 7.86
N ALA A 115 -16.12 12.71 8.45
CA ALA A 115 -15.37 13.96 8.44
C ALA A 115 -14.62 14.24 7.13
N GLY A 116 -14.57 13.25 6.18
CA GLY A 116 -14.04 13.44 4.83
C GLY A 116 -12.73 12.71 4.55
N THR A 117 -12.22 11.86 5.47
CA THR A 117 -11.16 10.93 5.14
C THR A 117 -11.75 9.79 4.32
N GLU A 118 -11.38 9.69 3.05
CA GLU A 118 -12.02 8.79 2.08
C GLU A 118 -11.23 7.50 1.85
N LEU A 119 -9.91 7.60 1.63
CA LEU A 119 -9.12 6.49 1.14
C LEU A 119 -7.91 6.20 2.04
N LEU A 120 -7.76 4.93 2.42
CA LEU A 120 -6.65 4.42 3.20
C LEU A 120 -5.76 3.50 2.33
N TYR A 121 -4.47 3.82 2.26
CA TYR A 121 -3.45 2.95 1.65
C TYR A 121 -2.84 2.07 2.73
N MET A 122 -2.95 0.76 2.56
CA MET A 122 -2.49 -0.24 3.53
C MET A 122 -1.60 -1.28 2.85
N GLY A 123 -0.47 -1.59 3.45
CA GLY A 123 0.39 -2.67 2.99
C GLY A 123 0.00 -4.01 3.64
N LEU A 124 -0.36 -5.01 2.83
CA LEU A 124 -0.44 -6.42 3.20
C LEU A 124 0.96 -7.05 3.13
N GLU A 125 1.66 -6.77 2.04
CA GLU A 125 2.95 -7.30 1.57
C GLU A 125 2.89 -8.79 1.27
N SER A 126 2.32 -9.60 2.18
CA SER A 126 2.12 -11.05 2.08
C SER A 126 0.91 -11.48 2.91
N GLY A 127 0.25 -12.56 2.49
CA GLY A 127 -0.69 -13.30 3.33
C GLY A 127 -0.05 -14.43 4.13
N ASP A 128 1.23 -14.75 3.87
CA ASP A 128 1.97 -15.82 4.55
C ASP A 128 2.60 -15.33 5.86
N GLU A 129 2.24 -15.95 6.97
CA GLU A 129 2.72 -15.59 8.31
C GLU A 129 4.25 -15.74 8.47
N ASN A 130 4.88 -16.70 7.77
CA ASN A 130 6.32 -16.87 7.82
C ASN A 130 7.02 -15.72 7.09
N VAL A 131 6.46 -15.30 5.96
CA VAL A 131 6.94 -14.14 5.21
C VAL A 131 6.77 -12.87 6.04
N LEU A 132 5.58 -12.63 6.61
CA LEU A 132 5.29 -11.45 7.45
C LEU A 132 6.24 -11.35 8.64
N ARG A 133 6.51 -12.48 9.31
CA ARG A 133 7.52 -12.54 10.41
C ARG A 133 8.93 -12.26 9.90
N ARG A 134 9.34 -12.89 8.79
CA ARG A 134 10.68 -12.70 8.19
C ARG A 134 10.93 -11.24 7.81
N ILE A 135 9.94 -10.58 7.20
CA ILE A 135 10.08 -9.17 6.81
C ILE A 135 9.83 -8.21 7.97
N ASN A 136 9.55 -8.72 9.18
CA ASN A 136 9.22 -7.91 10.35
C ASN A 136 8.09 -6.91 10.08
N LYS A 137 6.96 -7.39 9.51
CA LYS A 137 5.80 -6.53 9.17
C LYS A 137 5.16 -5.90 10.40
N GLY A 138 5.25 -6.57 11.56
CA GLY A 138 4.67 -6.09 12.82
C GLY A 138 3.15 -6.22 12.90
N ALA A 139 2.56 -7.04 12.02
CA ALA A 139 1.16 -7.44 12.03
C ALA A 139 1.02 -8.82 11.38
N THR A 140 0.07 -9.62 11.83
CA THR A 140 -0.32 -10.89 11.23
C THR A 140 -1.25 -10.67 10.03
N ALA A 141 -1.40 -11.68 9.17
CA ALA A 141 -2.36 -11.62 8.06
C ALA A 141 -3.78 -11.39 8.56
N GLU A 142 -4.17 -12.05 9.65
CA GLU A 142 -5.48 -11.89 10.28
C GLU A 142 -5.72 -10.45 10.78
N GLU A 143 -4.73 -9.82 11.42
CA GLU A 143 -4.82 -8.43 11.84
C GLU A 143 -4.97 -7.48 10.66
N ILE A 144 -4.26 -7.74 9.55
CA ILE A 144 -4.34 -6.92 8.34
C ILE A 144 -5.71 -7.08 7.68
N ILE A 145 -6.22 -8.31 7.57
CA ILE A 145 -7.55 -8.59 7.02
C ILE A 145 -8.63 -7.90 7.88
N LEU A 146 -8.56 -8.07 9.20
CA LEU A 146 -9.52 -7.45 10.13
C LEU A 146 -9.49 -5.92 10.02
N ALA A 147 -8.30 -5.32 9.96
CA ALA A 147 -8.16 -3.87 9.81
C ALA A 147 -8.81 -3.37 8.51
N GLY A 148 -8.54 -4.02 7.37
CA GLY A 148 -9.16 -3.67 6.09
C GLY A 148 -10.67 -3.84 6.11
N GLN A 149 -11.19 -4.93 6.68
CA GLN A 149 -12.63 -5.15 6.82
C GLN A 149 -13.31 -4.11 7.71
N ARG A 150 -12.68 -3.73 8.84
CA ARG A 150 -13.19 -2.67 9.72
C ARG A 150 -13.21 -1.32 9.02
N ALA A 151 -12.14 -0.97 8.31
CA ALA A 151 -12.08 0.25 7.51
C ALA A 151 -13.21 0.29 6.46
N LYS A 152 -13.41 -0.78 5.71
CA LYS A 152 -14.50 -0.89 4.71
C LYS A 152 -15.89 -0.78 5.35
N ARG A 153 -16.13 -1.44 6.48
CA ARG A 153 -17.42 -1.31 7.20
C ARG A 153 -17.69 0.11 7.69
N ALA A 154 -16.65 0.88 7.99
CA ALA A 154 -16.78 2.29 8.37
C ALA A 154 -16.99 3.23 7.17
N GLY A 155 -16.88 2.71 5.93
CA GLY A 155 -17.11 3.46 4.68
C GLY A 155 -15.85 3.82 3.90
N PHE A 156 -14.65 3.58 4.45
CA PHE A 156 -13.40 3.90 3.74
C PHE A 156 -13.22 3.07 2.47
N VAL A 157 -12.70 3.70 1.45
CA VAL A 157 -12.06 3.03 0.31
C VAL A 157 -10.70 2.49 0.77
N VAL A 158 -10.43 1.21 0.54
CA VAL A 158 -9.18 0.55 0.93
C VAL A 158 -8.36 0.20 -0.30
N SER A 159 -7.16 0.77 -0.37
CA SER A 159 -6.14 0.41 -1.36
C SER A 159 -5.07 -0.45 -0.70
N LEU A 160 -5.07 -1.73 -1.04
CA LEU A 160 -4.15 -2.73 -0.49
C LEU A 160 -2.96 -2.93 -1.43
N THR A 161 -1.77 -3.17 -0.87
CA THR A 161 -0.57 -3.54 -1.66
C THR A 161 0.06 -4.83 -1.17
N ALA A 162 0.64 -5.60 -2.09
CA ALA A 162 1.49 -6.76 -1.79
C ALA A 162 2.74 -6.75 -2.69
N ILE A 163 3.74 -7.55 -2.33
CA ILE A 163 5.06 -7.53 -2.99
C ILE A 163 5.44 -8.95 -3.42
N LEU A 164 5.61 -9.14 -4.73
CA LEU A 164 6.13 -10.37 -5.32
C LEU A 164 7.60 -10.59 -4.92
N GLY A 165 7.98 -11.83 -4.72
CA GLY A 165 9.36 -12.24 -4.48
C GLY A 165 9.81 -12.19 -3.03
N LEU A 166 8.95 -11.79 -2.07
CA LEU A 166 9.31 -11.73 -0.65
C LEU A 166 9.65 -13.09 -0.05
N ALA A 167 9.04 -14.17 -0.57
CA ALA A 167 9.24 -15.53 -0.06
C ALA A 167 10.48 -16.24 -0.64
N GLY A 168 11.11 -15.68 -1.68
CA GLY A 168 12.11 -16.37 -2.46
C GLY A 168 11.49 -17.47 -3.34
N ASP A 169 12.33 -18.19 -4.12
CA ASP A 169 11.83 -19.20 -5.08
C ASP A 169 11.05 -20.34 -4.38
N GLU A 170 11.58 -20.88 -3.29
CA GLU A 170 10.98 -22.02 -2.59
C GLU A 170 9.64 -21.70 -1.92
N GLY A 171 9.46 -20.49 -1.40
CA GLY A 171 8.26 -20.05 -0.71
C GLY A 171 7.21 -19.41 -1.62
N SER A 172 7.53 -19.16 -2.89
CA SER A 172 6.75 -18.35 -3.82
C SER A 172 5.29 -18.82 -3.95
N ALA A 173 5.06 -20.10 -4.19
CA ALA A 173 3.71 -20.64 -4.37
C ALA A 173 2.85 -20.55 -3.08
N ALA A 174 3.45 -20.77 -1.91
CA ALA A 174 2.73 -20.66 -0.63
C ALA A 174 2.37 -19.20 -0.33
N HIS A 175 3.32 -18.29 -0.51
CA HIS A 175 3.12 -16.85 -0.40
C HIS A 175 2.02 -16.35 -1.35
N ALA A 176 2.03 -16.80 -2.60
CA ALA A 176 1.04 -16.40 -3.60
C ALA A 176 -0.38 -16.82 -3.18
N LYS A 177 -0.58 -18.08 -2.78
CA LYS A 177 -1.88 -18.61 -2.36
C LYS A 177 -2.39 -17.92 -1.10
N ALA A 178 -1.54 -17.77 -0.08
CA ALA A 178 -1.91 -17.09 1.16
C ALA A 178 -2.26 -15.61 0.93
N THR A 179 -1.53 -14.92 0.02
CA THR A 179 -1.83 -13.53 -0.35
C THR A 179 -3.17 -13.44 -1.09
N ALA A 180 -3.44 -14.36 -2.01
CA ALA A 180 -4.71 -14.45 -2.72
C ALA A 180 -5.89 -14.68 -1.75
N GLU A 181 -5.72 -15.56 -0.76
CA GLU A 181 -6.72 -15.79 0.30
C GLU A 181 -6.98 -14.52 1.11
N ALA A 182 -5.92 -13.83 1.55
CA ALA A 182 -6.06 -12.60 2.32
C ALA A 182 -6.82 -11.51 1.54
N VAL A 183 -6.51 -11.33 0.25
CA VAL A 183 -7.23 -10.39 -0.62
C VAL A 183 -8.68 -10.80 -0.80
N SER A 184 -8.96 -12.09 -1.01
CA SER A 184 -10.32 -12.63 -1.17
C SER A 184 -11.18 -12.44 0.07
N ARG A 185 -10.59 -12.55 1.26
CA ARG A 185 -11.28 -12.33 2.54
C ARG A 185 -11.50 -10.85 2.86
N MET A 186 -10.56 -9.99 2.48
CA MET A 186 -10.67 -8.55 2.71
C MET A 186 -11.56 -7.86 1.67
N LYS A 187 -11.49 -8.27 0.41
CA LYS A 187 -12.16 -7.65 -0.75
C LYS A 187 -11.89 -6.13 -0.81
N PRO A 188 -10.63 -5.71 -0.93
CA PRO A 188 -10.28 -4.29 -1.00
C PRO A 188 -10.84 -3.66 -2.28
N ASP A 189 -10.98 -2.34 -2.31
CA ASP A 189 -11.45 -1.62 -3.50
C ASP A 189 -10.37 -1.54 -4.57
N TYR A 190 -9.10 -1.41 -4.14
CA TYR A 190 -7.93 -1.44 -5.00
C TYR A 190 -6.91 -2.45 -4.47
N PHE A 191 -6.31 -3.20 -5.37
CA PHE A 191 -5.18 -4.08 -5.05
C PHE A 191 -4.00 -3.78 -5.98
N GLY A 192 -2.92 -3.26 -5.40
CA GLY A 192 -1.66 -2.98 -6.06
C GLY A 192 -0.66 -4.11 -5.82
N LEU A 193 -0.04 -4.62 -6.88
CA LEU A 193 1.01 -5.62 -6.79
C LEU A 193 2.32 -5.04 -7.30
N LEU A 194 3.36 -5.11 -6.47
CA LEU A 194 4.71 -4.65 -6.76
C LEU A 194 5.66 -5.85 -6.78
N SER A 195 6.83 -5.71 -7.39
CA SER A 195 7.91 -6.70 -7.25
C SER A 195 8.99 -6.17 -6.33
N LEU A 196 9.56 -7.06 -5.52
CA LEU A 196 10.63 -6.73 -4.60
C LEU A 196 11.80 -6.05 -5.35
N MET A 197 12.19 -4.91 -4.83
CA MET A 197 13.42 -4.20 -5.19
C MET A 197 14.27 -4.09 -3.94
N LEU A 198 15.52 -4.51 -4.02
CA LEU A 198 16.46 -4.44 -2.90
C LEU A 198 17.35 -3.21 -3.05
N GLU A 199 17.22 -2.28 -2.12
CA GLU A 199 18.01 -1.05 -2.09
C GLU A 199 18.90 -0.98 -0.83
N PRO A 200 20.07 -0.33 -0.92
CA PRO A 200 20.91 -0.09 0.24
C PRO A 200 20.13 0.56 1.40
N GLY A 201 20.42 0.13 2.63
CA GLY A 201 19.80 0.70 3.84
C GLY A 201 18.64 -0.13 4.41
N CYS A 202 18.36 -1.32 3.87
CA CYS A 202 17.43 -2.25 4.50
C CYS A 202 18.08 -3.63 4.78
N PRO A 203 17.64 -4.35 5.84
CA PRO A 203 18.21 -5.65 6.21
C PRO A 203 18.23 -6.69 5.08
N MET A 204 17.19 -6.76 4.25
CA MET A 204 17.15 -7.71 3.12
C MET A 204 18.21 -7.39 2.05
N TYR A 205 18.59 -6.14 1.86
CA TYR A 205 19.71 -5.78 0.99
C TYR A 205 21.04 -6.29 1.55
N ASP A 206 21.25 -6.19 2.87
CA ASP A 206 22.46 -6.70 3.52
C ASP A 206 22.54 -8.23 3.43
N GLU A 207 21.40 -8.92 3.57
CA GLU A 207 21.33 -10.38 3.32
C GLU A 207 21.68 -10.75 1.87
N TYR A 208 21.16 -10.00 0.91
CA TYR A 208 21.49 -10.16 -0.51
C TYR A 208 22.99 -9.95 -0.77
N ARG A 209 23.57 -8.87 -0.24
CA ARG A 209 25.00 -8.59 -0.38
C ARG A 209 25.90 -9.67 0.26
N ALA A 210 25.43 -10.30 1.31
CA ALA A 210 26.09 -11.39 1.99
C ALA A 210 25.84 -12.79 1.34
N GLY A 211 25.10 -12.85 0.24
CA GLY A 211 24.76 -14.09 -0.46
C GLY A 211 23.76 -15.01 0.25
N ARG A 212 23.11 -14.52 1.33
CA ARG A 212 22.10 -15.27 2.09
C ARG A 212 20.69 -15.14 1.52
N LEU A 213 20.45 -14.12 0.72
CA LEU A 213 19.19 -13.90 0.01
C LEU A 213 19.47 -13.83 -1.48
N LYS A 214 18.67 -14.56 -2.27
CA LYS A 214 18.66 -14.48 -3.72
C LYS A 214 17.30 -13.93 -4.17
N PRO A 215 17.26 -12.78 -4.86
CA PRO A 215 16.01 -12.29 -5.45
C PRO A 215 15.47 -13.29 -6.47
N VAL A 216 14.13 -13.39 -6.53
CA VAL A 216 13.47 -14.23 -7.53
C VAL A 216 13.69 -13.67 -8.93
N GLY A 217 13.80 -14.55 -9.91
CA GLY A 217 13.86 -14.15 -11.32
C GLY A 217 12.49 -13.76 -11.89
N PRO A 218 12.49 -13.22 -13.13
CA PRO A 218 11.26 -12.78 -13.78
C PRO A 218 10.22 -13.90 -13.94
N ALA A 219 10.67 -15.13 -14.25
CA ALA A 219 9.77 -16.27 -14.39
C ALA A 219 9.05 -16.61 -13.08
N THR A 220 9.78 -16.68 -11.96
CA THR A 220 9.19 -16.93 -10.64
C THR A 220 8.23 -15.80 -10.24
N ALA A 221 8.58 -14.52 -10.46
CA ALA A 221 7.71 -13.40 -10.15
C ALA A 221 6.41 -13.42 -10.97
N LEU A 222 6.48 -13.77 -12.25
CA LEU A 222 5.31 -13.91 -13.12
C LEU A 222 4.45 -15.11 -12.72
N GLU A 223 5.05 -16.23 -12.37
CA GLU A 223 4.36 -17.42 -11.89
C GLU A 223 3.65 -17.14 -10.56
N GLU A 224 4.31 -16.43 -9.64
CA GLU A 224 3.73 -15.99 -8.37
C GLU A 224 2.49 -15.10 -8.61
N CYS A 225 2.60 -14.13 -9.53
CA CYS A 225 1.46 -13.30 -9.93
C CYS A 225 0.33 -14.14 -10.56
N ARG A 226 0.66 -15.16 -11.38
CA ARG A 226 -0.30 -16.08 -11.98
C ARG A 226 -1.06 -16.86 -10.92
N ILE A 227 -0.34 -17.46 -9.97
CA ILE A 227 -0.93 -18.21 -8.85
C ILE A 227 -1.86 -17.30 -8.00
N MET A 228 -1.42 -16.06 -7.72
CA MET A 228 -2.28 -15.09 -7.02
C MET A 228 -3.59 -14.86 -7.77
N LEU A 229 -3.53 -14.55 -9.06
CA LEU A 229 -4.71 -14.25 -9.88
C LEU A 229 -5.66 -15.45 -10.02
N GLU A 230 -5.13 -16.68 -10.11
CA GLU A 230 -5.92 -17.91 -10.20
C GLU A 230 -6.70 -18.24 -8.91
N ASN A 231 -6.16 -17.79 -7.76
CA ASN A 231 -6.71 -18.12 -6.45
C ASN A 231 -7.44 -16.94 -5.77
N MET A 232 -7.47 -15.76 -6.40
CA MET A 232 -8.20 -14.61 -5.88
C MET A 232 -9.67 -14.63 -6.28
N ASP A 233 -10.56 -14.49 -5.28
CA ASP A 233 -11.98 -14.19 -5.45
C ASP A 233 -12.32 -12.86 -4.79
N SER A 234 -12.21 -11.79 -5.55
CA SER A 234 -12.46 -10.42 -5.06
C SER A 234 -13.14 -9.60 -6.16
N GLU A 235 -14.37 -9.93 -6.46
CA GLU A 235 -15.14 -9.28 -7.51
C GLU A 235 -15.22 -7.77 -7.32
N GLY A 236 -14.97 -7.02 -8.40
CA GLY A 236 -15.00 -5.56 -8.39
C GLY A 236 -13.71 -4.88 -7.92
N THR A 237 -12.78 -5.60 -7.31
CA THR A 237 -11.47 -5.03 -6.92
C THR A 237 -10.69 -4.57 -8.14
N VAL A 238 -10.28 -3.32 -8.14
CA VAL A 238 -9.44 -2.75 -9.20
C VAL A 238 -8.00 -3.19 -9.00
N PHE A 239 -7.51 -4.09 -9.86
CA PHE A 239 -6.17 -4.64 -9.81
C PHE A 239 -5.17 -3.81 -10.62
N ARG A 240 -3.99 -3.57 -10.06
CA ARG A 240 -2.88 -2.86 -10.69
C ARG A 240 -1.55 -3.53 -10.38
N ALA A 241 -0.87 -4.06 -11.39
CA ALA A 241 0.52 -4.50 -11.35
C ALA A 241 1.31 -3.79 -12.46
N ASN A 242 1.16 -2.46 -12.52
CA ASN A 242 1.78 -1.59 -13.53
C ASN A 242 2.85 -0.67 -12.94
N HIS A 243 3.29 -0.92 -11.70
CA HIS A 243 4.41 -0.22 -11.10
C HIS A 243 5.71 -0.52 -11.85
N ALA A 244 6.65 0.44 -11.82
CA ALA A 244 7.93 0.31 -12.53
C ALA A 244 8.76 -0.88 -12.04
N SER A 245 8.56 -1.37 -10.82
CA SER A 245 9.22 -2.57 -10.28
C SER A 245 8.77 -3.88 -10.95
N ASN A 246 7.62 -3.92 -11.62
CA ASN A 246 7.10 -5.15 -12.22
C ASN A 246 7.69 -5.44 -13.59
N TYR A 247 7.80 -6.73 -13.93
CA TYR A 247 8.32 -7.19 -15.22
C TYR A 247 7.35 -7.00 -16.38
N ILE A 248 6.04 -7.02 -16.11
CA ILE A 248 4.98 -6.71 -17.09
C ILE A 248 3.97 -5.75 -16.47
N ASN A 249 3.18 -5.09 -17.31
CA ASN A 249 2.14 -4.17 -16.86
C ASN A 249 0.78 -4.86 -16.96
N LEU A 250 0.19 -5.21 -15.82
CA LEU A 250 -1.16 -5.75 -15.75
C LEU A 250 -2.10 -4.76 -15.09
N LYS A 251 -3.32 -4.68 -15.59
CA LYS A 251 -4.41 -3.89 -15.03
C LYS A 251 -5.76 -4.50 -15.37
N GLY A 252 -6.70 -4.42 -14.47
CA GLY A 252 -8.05 -4.93 -14.70
C GLY A 252 -8.91 -4.83 -13.46
N THR A 253 -10.11 -5.38 -13.55
CA THR A 253 -11.02 -5.61 -12.44
C THR A 253 -11.00 -7.11 -12.15
N LEU A 254 -10.76 -7.49 -10.89
CA LEU A 254 -10.69 -8.91 -10.49
C LEU A 254 -12.02 -9.61 -10.76
N ASN A 255 -11.92 -10.88 -10.98
CA ASN A 255 -12.87 -11.84 -11.51
C ASN A 255 -13.21 -11.57 -12.99
N THR A 256 -13.66 -10.38 -13.35
CA THR A 256 -14.04 -10.03 -14.74
C THR A 256 -12.85 -10.08 -15.71
N ASP A 257 -11.74 -9.44 -15.38
CA ASP A 257 -10.56 -9.34 -16.27
C ASP A 257 -9.51 -10.43 -15.98
N THR A 258 -9.68 -11.24 -14.95
CA THR A 258 -8.70 -12.27 -14.55
C THR A 258 -8.32 -13.20 -15.71
N PRO A 259 -9.24 -13.74 -16.52
CA PRO A 259 -8.87 -14.62 -17.63
C PRO A 259 -7.98 -13.93 -18.69
N ARG A 260 -8.19 -12.63 -18.92
CA ARG A 260 -7.35 -11.85 -19.84
C ARG A 260 -5.95 -11.65 -19.25
N MET A 261 -5.84 -11.27 -17.99
CA MET A 261 -4.57 -11.06 -17.32
C MET A 261 -3.74 -12.34 -17.25
N LEU A 262 -4.36 -13.49 -16.99
CA LEU A 262 -3.69 -14.80 -17.03
C LEU A 262 -3.10 -15.10 -18.40
N ARG A 263 -3.84 -14.87 -19.49
CA ARG A 263 -3.32 -15.02 -20.87
C ARG A 263 -2.13 -14.10 -21.16
N GLU A 264 -2.11 -12.88 -20.60
CA GLU A 264 -0.97 -11.96 -20.76
C GLU A 264 0.27 -12.49 -20.05
N ILE A 265 0.13 -13.06 -18.84
CA ILE A 265 1.22 -13.70 -18.12
C ILE A 265 1.72 -14.93 -18.89
N ASP A 266 0.83 -15.82 -19.36
CA ASP A 266 1.20 -17.02 -20.12
C ASP A 266 1.97 -16.67 -21.41
N ARG A 267 1.60 -15.58 -22.07
CA ARG A 267 2.34 -15.09 -23.24
C ARG A 267 3.74 -14.61 -22.86
N ALA A 268 3.89 -13.94 -21.74
CA ALA A 268 5.19 -13.49 -21.24
C ALA A 268 6.06 -14.68 -20.84
N LEU A 269 5.53 -15.64 -20.06
CA LEU A 269 6.24 -16.85 -19.63
C LEU A 269 6.68 -17.73 -20.81
N SER A 270 5.87 -17.81 -21.88
CA SER A 270 6.21 -18.57 -23.08
C SER A 270 7.09 -17.81 -24.09
N GLY A 271 7.59 -16.62 -23.75
CA GLY A 271 8.42 -15.79 -24.64
C GLY A 271 7.66 -15.14 -25.81
N ARG A 272 6.34 -15.22 -25.83
CA ARG A 272 5.48 -14.62 -26.90
C ARG A 272 5.09 -13.16 -26.62
N ALA A 273 5.48 -12.63 -25.45
CA ALA A 273 5.39 -11.21 -25.14
C ALA A 273 6.66 -10.77 -24.43
N PRO A 274 7.11 -9.53 -24.63
CA PRO A 274 8.31 -9.03 -23.98
C PRO A 274 8.08 -8.86 -22.46
N ILE A 275 9.11 -9.16 -21.67
CA ILE A 275 9.21 -8.80 -20.26
C ILE A 275 10.25 -7.68 -20.12
N LYS A 276 10.02 -6.81 -19.13
CA LYS A 276 10.94 -5.71 -18.85
C LYS A 276 12.28 -6.26 -18.39
N ASP A 277 13.36 -5.73 -18.94
CA ASP A 277 14.71 -6.02 -18.46
C ASP A 277 14.91 -5.49 -17.03
N GLU A 278 15.72 -6.18 -16.24
CA GLU A 278 16.04 -5.82 -14.86
C GLU A 278 16.56 -4.38 -14.75
N ALA A 279 17.37 -3.94 -15.71
CA ALA A 279 17.94 -2.60 -15.76
C ALA A 279 16.87 -1.47 -15.89
N TRP A 280 15.66 -1.80 -16.33
CA TRP A 280 14.56 -0.87 -16.50
C TRP A 280 13.54 -0.90 -15.36
N ARG A 281 13.73 -1.79 -14.39
CA ARG A 281 12.91 -1.82 -13.18
C ARG A 281 13.36 -0.72 -12.22
N ARG A 282 12.40 -0.09 -11.53
CA ARG A 282 12.67 1.02 -10.59
C ARG A 282 11.62 1.03 -9.48
N LEU A 283 11.99 1.66 -8.36
CA LEU A 283 11.06 2.06 -7.29
C LEU A 283 10.46 3.43 -7.56
#